data_7d39484d8f60da74f44005451e04c61e
#
_entry.id   7d39484d8f60da74f44005451e04c61e
#
_cell.length_a   1.000
_cell.length_b   1.000
_cell.length_c   1.000
_cell.angle_alpha   90.00
_cell.angle_beta   90.00
_cell.angle_gamma   90.00
#
_symmetry.space_group_name_H-M   'P 1'
#
loop_
_entity.id
_entity.type
_entity.pdbx_description
1 polymer ?
#
loop_
_entity_poly.entity_id
_entity_poly.type
_entity_poly.pdbx_seq_one_letter_code
_entity_poly.pdbx_strand_id
1 'polypeptide(L)'
;HVQFAGTAATLIKFAGLTVLYLLLRLLCGFEVRGRKNLPDAGSFLLCPNHVSYLDPFVVMSALPYRTFKRVFFVGASEYFTTWYMKILGRLTNIVPVDPDSHLLHAMKVGAWGLQQGRVLCIFPEGLRSFDGELKEFKKGAAILSLEVGVPLVPVGLNGTFEVWPRDTLRIRPHKVKLTFGAAMEPPDADGSSYQEMTDRLRNEVARLTGQFRAAGVR
;
A
#
# COMPACT_ATOMS: atom_id res chain seq x y z
N HIS A 1 -4.01 -14.49 -17.18
CA HIS A 1 -5.24 -13.68 -16.98
C HIS A 1 -5.42 -13.35 -15.51
N VAL A 2 -5.35 -12.06 -15.16
CA VAL A 2 -5.66 -11.57 -13.81
C VAL A 2 -7.17 -11.58 -13.64
N GLN A 3 -7.71 -12.52 -12.83
CA GLN A 3 -9.13 -12.58 -12.51
C GLN A 3 -9.38 -11.85 -11.19
N PHE A 4 -10.20 -10.82 -11.23
CA PHE A 4 -10.68 -10.15 -10.03
C PHE A 4 -11.94 -10.82 -9.49
N ALA A 5 -12.12 -10.79 -8.16
CA ALA A 5 -13.27 -11.42 -7.52
C ALA A 5 -14.61 -10.83 -8.01
N GLY A 6 -15.60 -11.69 -8.20
CA GLY A 6 -16.97 -11.27 -8.49
C GLY A 6 -17.60 -10.47 -7.35
N THR A 7 -18.72 -9.80 -7.62
CA THR A 7 -19.38 -8.86 -6.70
C THR A 7 -19.67 -9.45 -5.33
N ALA A 8 -20.21 -10.67 -5.26
CA ALA A 8 -20.53 -11.33 -3.99
C ALA A 8 -19.27 -11.61 -3.16
N ALA A 9 -18.22 -12.14 -3.77
CA ALA A 9 -16.95 -12.38 -3.08
C ALA A 9 -16.32 -11.07 -2.60
N THR A 10 -16.44 -9.98 -3.35
CA THR A 10 -15.95 -8.67 -2.96
C THR A 10 -16.70 -8.13 -1.74
N LEU A 11 -18.03 -8.30 -1.67
CA LEU A 11 -18.82 -7.90 -0.52
C LEU A 11 -18.45 -8.69 0.75
N ILE A 12 -18.26 -10.01 0.63
CA ILE A 12 -17.83 -10.86 1.75
C ILE A 12 -16.47 -10.41 2.28
N LYS A 13 -15.51 -10.15 1.38
CA LYS A 13 -14.18 -9.64 1.75
C LYS A 13 -14.29 -8.28 2.47
N PHE A 14 -15.09 -7.38 1.94
CA PHE A 14 -15.30 -6.06 2.54
C PHE A 14 -15.92 -6.18 3.94
N ALA A 15 -16.93 -7.04 4.12
CA ALA A 15 -17.52 -7.31 5.43
C ALA A 15 -16.48 -7.84 6.42
N GLY A 16 -15.66 -8.81 6.01
CA GLY A 16 -14.57 -9.34 6.85
C GLY A 16 -13.54 -8.28 7.24
N LEU A 17 -13.16 -7.40 6.31
CA LEU A 17 -12.25 -6.29 6.61
C LEU A 17 -12.91 -5.18 7.45
N THR A 18 -14.22 -5.02 7.36
CA THR A 18 -14.96 -4.13 8.28
C THR A 18 -14.92 -4.67 9.70
N VAL A 19 -15.10 -5.99 9.89
CA VAL A 19 -14.92 -6.63 11.21
C VAL A 19 -13.50 -6.42 11.71
N LEU A 20 -12.49 -6.64 10.87
CA LEU A 20 -11.09 -6.37 11.24
C LEU A 20 -10.89 -4.90 11.64
N TYR A 21 -11.44 -3.96 10.89
CA TYR A 21 -11.40 -2.54 11.23
C TYR A 21 -11.96 -2.26 12.63
N LEU A 22 -13.12 -2.85 12.96
CA LEU A 22 -13.77 -2.69 14.26
C LEU A 22 -12.92 -3.31 15.38
N LEU A 23 -12.34 -4.49 15.15
CA LEU A 23 -11.43 -5.14 16.10
C LEU A 23 -10.17 -4.30 16.32
N LEU A 24 -9.54 -3.81 15.26
CA LEU A 24 -8.38 -2.93 15.38
C LEU A 24 -8.74 -1.62 16.11
N ARG A 25 -9.93 -1.08 15.88
CA ARG A 25 -10.41 0.11 16.59
C ARG A 25 -10.58 -0.15 18.07
N LEU A 26 -11.17 -1.30 18.42
CA LEU A 26 -11.42 -1.67 19.82
C LEU A 26 -10.13 -2.04 20.57
N LEU A 27 -9.27 -2.86 19.96
CA LEU A 27 -8.09 -3.43 20.61
C LEU A 27 -6.84 -2.56 20.50
N CYS A 28 -6.71 -1.83 19.39
CA CYS A 28 -5.51 -1.06 19.04
C CYS A 28 -5.79 0.46 18.93
N GLY A 29 -6.99 0.93 19.24
CA GLY A 29 -7.34 2.34 19.08
C GLY A 29 -7.13 2.84 17.64
N PHE A 30 -7.44 2.01 16.63
CA PHE A 30 -7.14 2.31 15.23
C PHE A 30 -7.81 3.59 14.76
N GLU A 31 -7.01 4.51 14.28
CA GLU A 31 -7.41 5.82 13.80
C GLU A 31 -7.09 5.97 12.30
N VAL A 32 -8.06 6.44 11.53
CA VAL A 32 -7.89 6.71 10.10
C VAL A 32 -8.11 8.19 9.82
N ARG A 33 -7.14 8.82 9.16
CA ARG A 33 -7.18 10.24 8.77
C ARG A 33 -7.03 10.41 7.26
N GLY A 34 -7.51 11.52 6.75
CA GLY A 34 -7.28 11.94 5.37
C GLY A 34 -8.05 11.15 4.30
N ARG A 35 -9.10 10.39 4.63
CA ARG A 35 -9.91 9.65 3.61
C ARG A 35 -10.43 10.55 2.48
N LYS A 36 -10.64 11.84 2.77
CA LYS A 36 -11.06 12.85 1.78
C LYS A 36 -10.01 13.14 0.71
N ASN A 37 -8.77 12.75 0.94
CA ASN A 37 -7.66 12.93 0.00
C ASN A 37 -7.59 11.80 -1.06
N LEU A 38 -8.42 10.75 -0.90
CA LEU A 38 -8.50 9.70 -1.89
C LEU A 38 -9.25 10.21 -3.12
N PRO A 39 -8.73 10.04 -4.34
CA PRO A 39 -9.45 10.39 -5.56
C PRO A 39 -10.80 9.67 -5.65
N ASP A 40 -11.85 10.40 -6.00
CA ASP A 40 -13.20 9.86 -6.10
C ASP A 40 -13.36 8.92 -7.29
N ALA A 41 -12.68 9.22 -8.38
CA ALA A 41 -12.71 8.49 -9.63
C ALA A 41 -11.29 8.33 -10.20
N GLY A 42 -11.17 7.64 -11.32
CA GLY A 42 -9.86 7.40 -11.97
C GLY A 42 -8.99 6.39 -11.23
N SER A 43 -7.88 6.05 -11.84
CA SER A 43 -6.84 5.19 -11.28
C SER A 43 -5.87 6.02 -10.46
N PHE A 44 -5.27 5.40 -9.45
CA PHE A 44 -4.20 6.00 -8.66
C PHE A 44 -3.38 4.92 -7.95
N LEU A 45 -2.22 5.30 -7.45
CA LEU A 45 -1.40 4.45 -6.60
C LEU A 45 -1.57 4.83 -5.13
N LEU A 46 -1.72 3.82 -4.26
CA LEU A 46 -1.57 3.96 -2.81
C LEU A 46 -0.15 3.53 -2.44
N CYS A 47 0.60 4.39 -1.77
CA CYS A 47 2.01 4.19 -1.48
C CYS A 47 2.28 4.25 0.04
N PRO A 48 1.97 3.18 0.80
CA PRO A 48 2.27 3.10 2.22
C PRO A 48 3.73 2.72 2.50
N ASN A 49 4.24 3.11 3.70
CA ASN A 49 5.41 2.46 4.28
C ASN A 49 5.10 1.00 4.66
N HIS A 50 6.14 0.18 4.81
CA HIS A 50 5.98 -1.27 5.03
C HIS A 50 6.79 -1.76 6.22
N VAL A 51 6.13 -1.95 7.35
CA VAL A 51 6.76 -2.29 8.63
C VAL A 51 6.20 -3.57 9.30
N SER A 52 5.04 -4.07 8.81
CA SER A 52 4.33 -5.19 9.44
C SER A 52 3.65 -6.10 8.41
N TYR A 53 3.38 -7.34 8.81
CA TYR A 53 2.47 -8.25 8.09
C TYR A 53 1.02 -7.72 8.04
N LEU A 54 0.65 -6.85 8.99
CA LEU A 54 -0.69 -6.26 9.06
C LEU A 54 -0.93 -5.15 8.04
N ASP A 55 0.12 -4.53 7.50
CA ASP A 55 0.00 -3.31 6.69
C ASP A 55 -1.02 -3.41 5.56
N PRO A 56 -1.02 -4.44 4.68
CA PRO A 56 -1.99 -4.54 3.60
C PRO A 56 -3.43 -4.64 4.12
N PHE A 57 -3.65 -5.33 5.23
CA PHE A 57 -4.98 -5.49 5.83
C PHE A 57 -5.46 -4.19 6.48
N VAL A 58 -4.57 -3.47 7.17
CA VAL A 58 -4.84 -2.17 7.78
C VAL A 58 -5.20 -1.16 6.68
N VAL A 59 -4.41 -1.10 5.60
CA VAL A 59 -4.73 -0.24 4.44
C VAL A 59 -6.09 -0.59 3.87
N MET A 60 -6.35 -1.86 3.55
CA MET A 60 -7.62 -2.28 2.95
C MET A 60 -8.82 -2.01 3.85
N SER A 61 -8.71 -2.26 5.17
CA SER A 61 -9.79 -2.00 6.13
C SER A 61 -10.11 -0.52 6.30
N ALA A 62 -9.16 0.36 5.98
CA ALA A 62 -9.33 1.82 6.02
C ALA A 62 -10.03 2.39 4.79
N LEU A 63 -10.11 1.63 3.68
CA LEU A 63 -10.65 2.13 2.41
C LEU A 63 -12.19 2.18 2.39
N PRO A 64 -12.79 3.20 1.77
CA PRO A 64 -14.20 3.17 1.45
C PRO A 64 -14.48 2.09 0.40
N TYR A 65 -15.69 1.50 0.43
CA TYR A 65 -16.05 0.40 -0.47
C TYR A 65 -15.80 0.68 -1.96
N ARG A 66 -16.06 1.90 -2.41
CA ARG A 66 -15.82 2.33 -3.80
C ARG A 66 -14.36 2.18 -4.25
N THR A 67 -13.40 2.45 -3.34
CA THR A 67 -11.98 2.27 -3.60
C THR A 67 -11.56 0.81 -3.38
N PHE A 68 -12.03 0.20 -2.29
CA PHE A 68 -11.74 -1.18 -1.94
C PHE A 68 -12.02 -2.17 -3.08
N LYS A 69 -13.17 -2.07 -3.74
CA LYS A 69 -13.53 -2.98 -4.86
C LYS A 69 -12.62 -2.88 -6.08
N ARG A 70 -11.80 -1.82 -6.14
CA ARG A 70 -10.87 -1.54 -7.24
C ARG A 70 -9.41 -1.80 -6.87
N VAL A 71 -9.10 -1.91 -5.58
CA VAL A 71 -7.71 -2.05 -5.12
C VAL A 71 -7.18 -3.45 -5.41
N PHE A 72 -5.91 -3.49 -5.81
CA PHE A 72 -5.13 -4.71 -5.93
C PHE A 72 -3.68 -4.44 -5.51
N PHE A 73 -2.95 -5.51 -5.21
CA PHE A 73 -1.53 -5.48 -4.89
C PHE A 73 -0.78 -6.34 -5.90
N VAL A 74 0.50 -6.06 -6.06
CA VAL A 74 1.42 -6.95 -6.77
C VAL A 74 2.44 -7.44 -5.75
N GLY A 75 2.59 -8.75 -5.63
CA GLY A 75 3.47 -9.37 -4.64
C GLY A 75 4.19 -10.59 -5.19
N ALA A 76 5.41 -10.88 -4.69
CA ALA A 76 6.17 -12.04 -5.12
C ALA A 76 5.46 -13.35 -4.73
N SER A 77 5.33 -14.28 -5.67
CA SER A 77 4.61 -15.54 -5.51
C SER A 77 5.22 -16.44 -4.43
N GLU A 78 6.52 -16.32 -4.16
CA GLU A 78 7.24 -17.07 -3.13
C GLU A 78 6.67 -16.87 -1.71
N TYR A 79 6.06 -15.72 -1.44
CA TYR A 79 5.40 -15.45 -0.15
C TYR A 79 4.06 -16.19 0.02
N PHE A 80 3.51 -16.79 -1.06
CA PHE A 80 2.20 -17.45 -1.05
C PHE A 80 2.30 -18.98 -1.17
N THR A 81 3.33 -19.58 -0.60
CA THR A 81 3.58 -21.03 -0.65
C THR A 81 2.66 -21.82 0.28
N THR A 82 2.35 -21.28 1.47
CA THR A 82 1.51 -21.95 2.47
C THR A 82 0.02 -21.70 2.21
N TRP A 83 -0.84 -22.63 2.66
CA TRP A 83 -2.29 -22.55 2.43
C TRP A 83 -2.93 -21.28 3.02
N TYR A 84 -2.51 -20.85 4.21
CA TYR A 84 -3.01 -19.63 4.86
C TYR A 84 -2.55 -18.37 4.12
N MET A 85 -1.31 -18.34 3.61
CA MET A 85 -0.83 -17.21 2.81
C MET A 85 -1.56 -17.11 1.46
N LYS A 86 -1.95 -18.25 0.86
CA LYS A 86 -2.82 -18.25 -0.33
C LYS A 86 -4.20 -17.67 -0.03
N ILE A 87 -4.79 -17.98 1.14
CA ILE A 87 -6.05 -17.39 1.57
C ILE A 87 -5.89 -15.89 1.79
N LEU A 88 -4.84 -15.47 2.51
CA LEU A 88 -4.53 -14.06 2.75
C LEU A 88 -4.32 -13.29 1.44
N GLY A 89 -3.57 -13.85 0.49
CA GLY A 89 -3.39 -13.27 -0.84
C GLY A 89 -4.71 -13.09 -1.60
N ARG A 90 -5.60 -14.07 -1.51
CA ARG A 90 -6.94 -13.97 -2.12
C ARG A 90 -7.81 -12.91 -1.43
N LEU A 91 -7.70 -12.75 -0.12
CA LEU A 91 -8.43 -11.72 0.63
C LEU A 91 -7.96 -10.31 0.28
N THR A 92 -6.68 -10.13 0.05
CA THR A 92 -6.06 -8.83 -0.23
C THR A 92 -5.97 -8.48 -1.72
N ASN A 93 -6.56 -9.29 -2.62
CA ASN A 93 -6.46 -9.10 -4.08
C ASN A 93 -5.01 -8.96 -4.56
N ILE A 94 -4.09 -9.73 -3.97
CA ILE A 94 -2.70 -9.76 -4.42
C ILE A 94 -2.62 -10.57 -5.72
N VAL A 95 -2.04 -9.95 -6.73
CA VAL A 95 -1.64 -10.62 -7.97
C VAL A 95 -0.24 -11.15 -7.76
N PRO A 96 -0.07 -12.49 -7.67
CA PRO A 96 1.25 -13.06 -7.50
C PRO A 96 2.05 -12.89 -8.79
N VAL A 97 3.29 -12.44 -8.68
CA VAL A 97 4.26 -12.38 -9.77
C VAL A 97 5.48 -13.22 -9.39
N ASP A 98 6.01 -13.92 -10.36
CA ASP A 98 7.21 -14.73 -10.19
C ASP A 98 8.40 -13.80 -9.91
N PRO A 99 9.13 -14.00 -8.79
CA PRO A 99 10.29 -13.19 -8.46
C PRO A 99 11.42 -13.32 -9.51
N ASP A 100 11.54 -14.50 -10.16
CA ASP A 100 12.53 -14.74 -11.20
C ASP A 100 12.15 -14.10 -12.55
N SER A 101 10.86 -13.85 -12.80
CA SER A 101 10.36 -13.20 -14.03
C SER A 101 10.46 -11.68 -14.02
N HIS A 102 11.20 -11.13 -13.07
CA HIS A 102 11.65 -9.75 -12.98
C HIS A 102 10.61 -8.66 -12.64
N LEU A 103 11.12 -7.65 -11.96
CA LEU A 103 10.49 -6.35 -11.69
C LEU A 103 9.66 -5.82 -12.89
N LEU A 104 10.14 -6.06 -14.13
CA LEU A 104 9.44 -5.68 -15.35
C LEU A 104 8.04 -6.31 -15.48
N HIS A 105 7.87 -7.58 -15.10
CA HIS A 105 6.55 -8.22 -15.15
C HIS A 105 5.59 -7.62 -14.11
N ALA A 106 6.08 -7.39 -12.90
CA ALA A 106 5.32 -6.70 -11.84
C ALA A 106 4.87 -5.30 -12.28
N MET A 107 5.77 -4.55 -12.94
CA MET A 107 5.49 -3.22 -13.49
C MET A 107 4.43 -3.28 -14.60
N LYS A 108 4.53 -4.24 -15.52
CA LYS A 108 3.53 -4.45 -16.60
C LYS A 108 2.14 -4.79 -16.02
N VAL A 109 2.07 -5.66 -15.02
CA VAL A 109 0.81 -6.01 -14.35
C VAL A 109 0.23 -4.79 -13.63
N GLY A 110 1.08 -4.02 -12.94
CA GLY A 110 0.69 -2.78 -12.28
C GLY A 110 0.13 -1.75 -13.26
N ALA A 111 0.86 -1.48 -14.34
CA ALA A 111 0.45 -0.56 -15.41
C ALA A 111 -0.88 -0.99 -16.06
N TRP A 112 -0.99 -2.26 -16.42
CA TRP A 112 -2.22 -2.81 -16.99
C TRP A 112 -3.43 -2.60 -16.05
N GLY A 113 -3.28 -2.90 -14.75
CA GLY A 113 -4.36 -2.70 -13.78
C GLY A 113 -4.77 -1.23 -13.67
N LEU A 114 -3.81 -0.31 -13.63
CA LEU A 114 -4.06 1.13 -13.61
C LEU A 114 -4.80 1.59 -14.87
N GLN A 115 -4.41 1.13 -16.06
CA GLN A 115 -5.10 1.42 -17.33
C GLN A 115 -6.54 0.89 -17.36
N GLN A 116 -6.85 -0.18 -16.60
CA GLN A 116 -8.20 -0.72 -16.43
C GLN A 116 -9.04 0.03 -15.38
N GLY A 117 -8.63 1.19 -14.94
CA GLY A 117 -9.37 1.98 -13.95
C GLY A 117 -9.22 1.46 -12.51
N ARG A 118 -8.20 0.66 -12.21
CA ARG A 118 -7.96 0.08 -10.88
C ARG A 118 -7.05 0.94 -10.02
N VAL A 119 -6.98 0.60 -8.74
CA VAL A 119 -6.12 1.26 -7.75
C VAL A 119 -5.03 0.28 -7.34
N LEU A 120 -3.78 0.62 -7.60
CA LEU A 120 -2.65 -0.21 -7.20
C LEU A 120 -2.14 0.24 -5.83
N CYS A 121 -2.10 -0.69 -4.86
CA CYS A 121 -1.37 -0.47 -3.63
C CYS A 121 0.01 -1.12 -3.75
N ILE A 122 1.03 -0.29 -3.67
CA ILE A 122 2.44 -0.70 -3.76
C ILE A 122 3.22 -0.16 -2.57
N PHE A 123 4.05 -1.02 -1.95
CA PHE A 123 4.97 -0.62 -0.90
C PHE A 123 6.30 -0.21 -1.53
N PRO A 124 6.62 1.11 -1.59
CA PRO A 124 7.78 1.57 -2.38
C PRO A 124 9.13 1.11 -1.82
N GLU A 125 9.19 0.74 -0.54
CA GLU A 125 10.37 0.17 0.10
C GLU A 125 10.77 -1.19 -0.49
N GLY A 126 9.80 -1.92 -1.07
CA GLY A 126 9.97 -3.23 -1.67
C GLY A 126 10.10 -4.40 -0.70
N LEU A 127 10.49 -4.16 0.54
CA LEU A 127 10.61 -5.15 1.62
C LEU A 127 10.20 -4.52 2.94
N ARG A 128 9.62 -5.31 3.86
CA ARG A 128 9.27 -4.86 5.21
C ARG A 128 10.50 -4.41 5.99
N SER A 129 10.35 -3.34 6.75
CA SER A 129 11.38 -2.85 7.68
C SER A 129 11.66 -3.89 8.78
N PHE A 130 12.92 -3.97 9.23
CA PHE A 130 13.35 -4.83 10.34
C PHE A 130 13.26 -4.12 11.70
N ASP A 131 13.37 -2.79 11.67
CA ASP A 131 13.50 -1.92 12.85
C ASP A 131 12.33 -0.94 13.01
N GLY A 132 11.35 -0.97 12.08
CA GLY A 132 10.22 -0.04 12.06
C GLY A 132 10.53 1.31 11.40
N GLU A 133 11.80 1.56 11.04
CA GLU A 133 12.20 2.81 10.37
C GLU A 133 11.84 2.79 8.89
N LEU A 134 11.56 3.98 8.35
CA LEU A 134 11.27 4.18 6.94
C LEU A 134 12.54 4.01 6.09
N LYS A 135 12.49 3.07 5.15
CA LYS A 135 13.59 2.79 4.23
C LYS A 135 13.61 3.72 3.02
N GLU A 136 14.65 3.57 2.21
CA GLU A 136 14.71 4.20 0.89
C GLU A 136 13.64 3.62 -0.04
N PHE A 137 13.02 4.50 -0.84
CA PHE A 137 12.01 4.12 -1.79
C PHE A 137 12.60 3.74 -3.14
N LYS A 138 12.08 2.66 -3.72
CA LYS A 138 12.37 2.26 -5.10
C LYS A 138 11.55 3.10 -6.07
N LYS A 139 12.09 3.35 -7.26
CA LYS A 139 11.47 4.20 -8.29
C LYS A 139 10.18 3.62 -8.91
N GLY A 140 9.81 2.36 -8.61
CA GLY A 140 8.70 1.67 -9.26
C GLY A 140 7.37 2.41 -9.20
N ALA A 141 7.02 3.01 -8.05
CA ALA A 141 5.79 3.80 -7.92
C ALA A 141 5.83 5.07 -8.78
N ALA A 142 6.96 5.79 -8.78
CA ALA A 142 7.14 7.00 -9.58
C ALA A 142 7.11 6.69 -11.10
N ILE A 143 7.76 5.61 -11.52
CA ILE A 143 7.72 5.16 -12.93
C ILE A 143 6.27 4.88 -13.35
N LEU A 144 5.52 4.10 -12.56
CA LEU A 144 4.12 3.79 -12.89
C LEU A 144 3.24 5.05 -12.94
N SER A 145 3.44 5.98 -12.00
CA SER A 145 2.70 7.25 -11.97
C SER A 145 2.94 8.08 -13.22
N LEU A 146 4.20 8.28 -13.57
CA LEU A 146 4.60 9.12 -14.71
C LEU A 146 4.24 8.48 -16.06
N GLU A 147 4.52 7.18 -16.23
CA GLU A 147 4.26 6.48 -17.50
C GLU A 147 2.75 6.24 -17.77
N VAL A 148 1.95 6.08 -16.73
CA VAL A 148 0.50 5.86 -16.88
C VAL A 148 -0.29 7.16 -16.74
N GLY A 149 0.32 8.23 -16.24
CA GLY A 149 -0.35 9.52 -16.02
C GLY A 149 -1.37 9.48 -14.88
N VAL A 150 -1.02 8.85 -13.74
CA VAL A 150 -1.96 8.67 -12.60
C VAL A 150 -1.33 9.16 -11.30
N PRO A 151 -2.12 9.75 -10.36
CA PRO A 151 -1.59 10.30 -9.14
C PRO A 151 -1.09 9.22 -8.15
N LEU A 152 -0.13 9.63 -7.31
CA LEU A 152 0.33 8.91 -6.12
C LEU A 152 -0.39 9.43 -4.88
N VAL A 153 -0.89 8.56 -4.04
CA VAL A 153 -1.43 8.90 -2.71
C VAL A 153 -0.46 8.35 -1.66
N PRO A 154 0.33 9.21 -1.00
CA PRO A 154 1.17 8.79 0.10
C PRO A 154 0.33 8.29 1.27
N VAL A 155 0.75 7.21 1.93
CA VAL A 155 0.04 6.66 3.09
C VAL A 155 1.04 6.44 4.22
N GLY A 156 0.79 7.05 5.37
CA GLY A 156 1.59 6.84 6.58
C GLY A 156 0.93 5.82 7.51
N LEU A 157 1.65 4.74 7.83
CA LEU A 157 1.28 3.72 8.81
C LEU A 157 2.16 3.85 10.04
N ASN A 158 1.54 3.97 11.20
CA ASN A 158 2.19 4.02 12.51
C ASN A 158 1.59 2.97 13.44
N GLY A 159 2.42 2.34 14.27
CA GLY A 159 2.01 1.41 15.30
C GLY A 159 1.81 -0.04 14.83
N THR A 160 1.82 -0.31 13.53
CA THR A 160 1.67 -1.68 13.01
C THR A 160 2.91 -2.54 13.26
N PHE A 161 4.09 -1.93 13.31
CA PHE A 161 5.33 -2.59 13.71
C PHE A 161 5.25 -3.10 15.16
N GLU A 162 4.80 -2.27 16.08
CA GLU A 162 4.66 -2.62 17.50
C GLU A 162 3.58 -3.68 17.72
N VAL A 163 2.51 -3.69 16.88
CA VAL A 163 1.47 -4.73 16.94
C VAL A 163 2.01 -6.07 16.47
N TRP A 164 2.68 -6.11 15.31
CA TRP A 164 3.20 -7.35 14.74
C TRP A 164 4.48 -7.11 13.95
N PRO A 165 5.65 -7.06 14.63
CA PRO A 165 6.94 -6.90 13.98
C PRO A 165 7.25 -8.07 13.05
N ARG A 166 8.17 -7.83 12.13
CA ARG A 166 8.74 -8.89 11.27
C ARG A 166 9.39 -9.97 12.13
N ASP A 167 9.30 -11.22 11.66
CA ASP A 167 9.97 -12.40 12.23
C ASP A 167 9.55 -12.76 13.68
N THR A 168 8.36 -12.31 14.10
CA THR A 168 7.74 -12.74 15.35
C THR A 168 6.30 -13.22 15.12
N LEU A 169 5.87 -14.20 15.92
CA LEU A 169 4.46 -14.60 16.00
C LEU A 169 3.70 -13.90 17.13
N ARG A 170 4.36 -13.00 17.85
CA ARG A 170 3.76 -12.27 18.98
C ARG A 170 3.01 -11.05 18.48
N ILE A 171 1.69 -11.09 18.61
CA ILE A 171 0.82 -9.94 18.37
C ILE A 171 0.58 -9.24 19.70
N ARG A 172 0.81 -7.92 19.76
CA ARG A 172 0.61 -7.09 20.96
C ARG A 172 -0.31 -5.93 20.62
N PRO A 173 -1.33 -5.63 21.43
CA PRO A 173 -2.13 -4.43 21.23
C PRO A 173 -1.24 -3.18 21.32
N HIS A 174 -1.28 -2.35 20.29
CA HIS A 174 -0.63 -1.04 20.26
C HIS A 174 -1.49 -0.08 19.44
N LYS A 175 -1.36 1.23 19.72
CA LYS A 175 -2.15 2.23 19.00
C LYS A 175 -1.72 2.27 17.52
N VAL A 176 -2.68 2.04 16.61
CA VAL A 176 -2.45 2.06 15.17
C VAL A 176 -3.07 3.32 14.56
N LYS A 177 -2.32 4.00 13.71
CA LYS A 177 -2.78 5.16 12.96
C LYS A 177 -2.45 5.02 11.49
N LEU A 178 -3.43 5.27 10.63
CA LEU A 178 -3.26 5.36 9.18
C LEU A 178 -3.65 6.76 8.71
N THR A 179 -2.80 7.39 7.90
CA THR A 179 -3.07 8.71 7.34
C THR A 179 -2.88 8.69 5.83
N PHE A 180 -3.94 9.02 5.08
CA PHE A 180 -3.83 9.29 3.65
C PHE A 180 -3.37 10.73 3.44
N GLY A 181 -2.23 10.92 2.79
CA GLY A 181 -1.73 12.23 2.34
C GLY A 181 -2.51 12.79 1.16
N ALA A 182 -2.22 14.00 0.78
CA ALA A 182 -2.77 14.60 -0.44
C ALA A 182 -2.30 13.83 -1.69
N ALA A 183 -3.17 13.68 -2.67
CA ALA A 183 -2.77 13.10 -3.95
C ALA A 183 -1.69 13.98 -4.60
N MET A 184 -0.66 13.33 -5.13
CA MET A 184 0.46 13.95 -5.82
C MET A 184 0.29 13.65 -7.31
N GLU A 185 -0.13 14.65 -8.07
CA GLU A 185 -0.28 14.51 -9.51
C GLU A 185 1.12 14.30 -10.16
N PRO A 186 1.21 13.45 -11.20
CA PRO A 186 2.39 13.42 -12.03
C PRO A 186 2.55 14.81 -12.67
N PRO A 187 3.76 15.39 -12.67
CA PRO A 187 4.01 16.65 -13.34
C PRO A 187 3.76 16.52 -14.85
N ASP A 188 3.34 17.62 -15.45
CA ASP A 188 3.27 17.73 -16.90
C ASP A 188 4.65 17.42 -17.54
N ALA A 189 4.66 16.98 -18.79
CA ALA A 189 5.74 16.25 -19.48
C ALA A 189 7.14 16.91 -19.56
N ASP A 190 7.42 18.00 -18.87
CA ASP A 190 8.65 18.78 -18.95
C ASP A 190 9.67 18.55 -17.84
N GLY A 191 9.89 17.30 -17.43
CA GLY A 191 11.21 16.94 -16.93
C GLY A 191 11.36 16.55 -15.48
N SER A 192 10.31 16.27 -14.72
CA SER A 192 10.48 15.66 -13.39
C SER A 192 11.08 14.27 -13.51
N SER A 193 12.22 14.06 -12.89
CA SER A 193 12.87 12.75 -12.90
C SER A 193 12.09 11.78 -11.99
N TYR A 194 12.12 10.48 -12.33
CA TYR A 194 11.60 9.41 -11.47
C TYR A 194 12.18 9.49 -10.04
N GLN A 195 13.42 9.99 -9.93
CA GLN A 195 14.08 10.16 -8.64
C GLN A 195 13.40 11.27 -7.83
N GLU A 196 13.18 12.41 -8.43
CA GLU A 196 12.53 13.55 -7.75
C GLU A 196 11.13 13.19 -7.25
N MET A 197 10.30 12.51 -8.08
CA MET A 197 8.99 12.05 -7.67
C MET A 197 9.06 11.00 -6.54
N THR A 198 10.08 10.13 -6.57
CA THR A 198 10.35 9.15 -5.52
C THR A 198 10.72 9.83 -4.21
N ASP A 199 11.60 10.82 -4.25
CA ASP A 199 12.06 11.56 -3.07
C ASP A 199 10.91 12.40 -2.46
N ARG A 200 10.11 13.06 -3.29
CA ARG A 200 8.90 13.76 -2.85
C ARG A 200 7.92 12.81 -2.16
N LEU A 201 7.66 11.64 -2.75
CA LEU A 201 6.78 10.61 -2.16
C LEU A 201 7.34 10.14 -0.81
N ARG A 202 8.62 9.82 -0.73
CA ARG A 202 9.27 9.38 0.50
C ARG A 202 9.19 10.43 1.60
N ASN A 203 9.49 11.68 1.27
CA ASN A 203 9.43 12.80 2.21
C ASN A 203 8.02 13.00 2.75
N GLU A 204 7.00 12.87 1.91
CA GLU A 204 5.62 12.98 2.35
C GLU A 204 5.21 11.81 3.26
N VAL A 205 5.59 10.57 2.96
CA VAL A 205 5.35 9.42 3.84
C VAL A 205 6.11 9.59 5.16
N ALA A 206 7.35 10.07 5.13
CA ALA A 206 8.14 10.38 6.32
C ALA A 206 7.44 11.44 7.21
N ARG A 207 6.86 12.47 6.61
CA ARG A 207 6.07 13.48 7.31
C ARG A 207 4.81 12.88 7.96
N LEU A 208 4.10 12.00 7.24
CA LEU A 208 2.87 11.35 7.74
C LEU A 208 3.15 10.36 8.87
N THR A 209 4.32 9.72 8.87
CA THR A 209 4.77 8.80 9.93
C THR A 209 5.47 9.49 11.08
N GLY A 210 5.83 10.78 10.95
CA GLY A 210 6.64 11.50 11.94
C GLY A 210 8.12 11.12 11.91
N GLN A 211 8.58 10.40 10.87
CA GLN A 211 9.98 9.99 10.67
C GLN A 211 10.74 10.94 9.72
N PHE A 212 10.20 12.13 9.51
CA PHE A 212 10.87 13.14 8.71
C PHE A 212 12.12 13.65 9.41
N ARG A 213 13.28 13.28 8.89
CA ARG A 213 14.56 13.89 9.27
C ARG A 213 14.87 14.98 8.25
N ALA A 214 14.87 16.23 8.68
CA ALA A 214 15.34 17.32 7.83
C ALA A 214 16.80 17.01 7.41
N ALA A 215 17.08 17.04 6.09
CA ALA A 215 18.43 16.89 5.61
C ALA A 215 19.28 18.01 6.23
N GLY A 216 20.19 17.68 7.16
CA GLY A 216 21.18 18.64 7.64
C GLY A 216 21.27 18.93 9.14
N VAL A 217 21.03 17.97 10.01
CA VAL A 217 21.56 18.04 11.38
C VAL A 217 22.27 16.72 11.68
N ARG A 218 23.59 16.72 11.47
CA ARG A 218 24.53 15.80 12.11
C ARG A 218 25.08 16.43 13.36
#